data_18e02ed94bb7d61a869cb47dbd547959
#
_entry.id   18e02ed94bb7d61a869cb47dbd547959
#
_cell.length_a   1.000
_cell.length_b   1.000
_cell.length_c   1.000
_cell.angle_alpha   90.00
_cell.angle_beta   90.00
_cell.angle_gamma   90.00
#
_symmetry.space_group_name_H-M   'P 1'
#
loop_
_entity.id
_entity.type
_entity.pdbx_description
1 polymer ?
#
loop_
_entity_poly.entity_id
_entity_poly.type
_entity_poly.pdbx_seq_one_letter_code
_entity_poly.pdbx_strand_id
1 'polypeptide(L)'
;MTRRRQAARERAARERQERVEKALERLPELAKLKVKQGKKPETARASTTDAEATVMKMADGGFRPAFNAQYATDTESQVIVGVEAVTLGSDMGQLVPMVEQVGERCGQHPAEWLVDGGYPAHEQLDQAAEHTVVYAPVPKPKNATTDPYLAKDGDSPAVGAWRERMGTDEAKELYKERAATAECVNALARQRGLLRLRVRGTVKVRGVLLMYALAHNLMRTFALAPELLGRGVGVPSGIAMAT
;
A
#
# COMPACT_ATOMS: atom_id res chain seq x y z
N MET A 1 14.78 40.92 21.35
CA MET A 1 14.69 39.62 20.60
C MET A 1 16.06 39.33 20.03
N THR A 2 16.63 38.12 20.18
CA THR A 2 17.96 37.81 19.69
C THR A 2 17.96 37.58 18.16
N ARG A 3 19.05 37.94 17.45
CA ARG A 3 19.23 37.71 15.99
C ARG A 3 18.89 36.26 15.60
N ARG A 4 19.26 35.27 16.42
CA ARG A 4 18.93 33.86 16.20
C ARG A 4 17.42 33.59 16.17
N ARG A 5 16.65 34.16 17.09
CA ARG A 5 15.19 34.00 17.14
C ARG A 5 14.50 34.67 15.96
N GLN A 6 15.02 35.81 15.51
CA GLN A 6 14.50 36.50 14.33
C GLN A 6 14.74 35.68 13.06
N ALA A 7 15.99 35.23 12.82
CA ALA A 7 16.31 34.37 11.69
C ALA A 7 15.52 33.05 11.65
N ALA A 8 15.25 32.45 12.82
CA ALA A 8 14.41 31.25 12.91
C ALA A 8 12.94 31.52 12.52
N ARG A 9 12.39 32.68 12.92
CA ARG A 9 11.02 33.09 12.54
C ARG A 9 10.90 33.37 11.04
N GLU A 10 11.88 34.08 10.46
CA GLU A 10 11.91 34.39 9.03
C GLU A 10 12.02 33.10 8.19
N ARG A 11 12.85 32.14 8.62
CA ARG A 11 12.94 30.83 8.01
C ARG A 11 11.60 30.08 8.08
N ALA A 12 10.99 30.01 9.25
CA ALA A 12 9.71 29.33 9.46
C ALA A 12 8.59 29.99 8.63
N ALA A 13 8.60 31.31 8.47
CA ALA A 13 7.66 32.03 7.62
C ALA A 13 7.82 31.68 6.15
N ARG A 14 9.06 31.69 5.63
CA ARG A 14 9.37 31.27 4.25
C ARG A 14 8.96 29.81 3.98
N GLU A 15 9.35 28.89 4.86
CA GLU A 15 8.96 27.48 4.74
C GLU A 15 7.44 27.29 4.76
N ARG A 16 6.71 28.10 5.53
CA ARG A 16 5.25 28.08 5.54
C ARG A 16 4.67 28.60 4.24
N GLN A 17 5.20 29.69 3.72
CA GLN A 17 4.79 30.27 2.44
C GLN A 17 4.98 29.22 1.31
N GLU A 18 6.17 28.67 1.18
CA GLU A 18 6.48 27.62 0.18
C GLU A 18 5.52 26.43 0.25
N ARG A 19 5.13 25.99 1.46
CA ARG A 19 4.15 24.91 1.63
C ARG A 19 2.75 25.29 1.17
N VAL A 20 2.34 26.54 1.41
CA VAL A 20 1.04 27.04 0.93
C VAL A 20 1.03 27.16 -0.57
N GLU A 21 2.09 27.68 -1.18
CA GLU A 21 2.24 27.77 -2.63
C GLU A 21 2.13 26.39 -3.29
N LYS A 22 2.89 25.41 -2.81
CA LYS A 22 2.80 24.02 -3.28
C LYS A 22 1.38 23.41 -3.12
N ALA A 23 0.69 23.74 -2.02
CA ALA A 23 -0.69 23.27 -1.82
C ALA A 23 -1.65 23.92 -2.82
N LEU A 24 -1.48 25.19 -3.16
CA LEU A 24 -2.26 25.88 -4.19
C LEU A 24 -1.99 25.33 -5.59
N GLU A 25 -0.74 25.04 -5.93
CA GLU A 25 -0.36 24.39 -7.19
C GLU A 25 -1.00 23.01 -7.36
N ARG A 26 -1.16 22.26 -6.26
CA ARG A 26 -1.77 20.92 -6.24
C ARG A 26 -3.29 20.93 -6.38
N LEU A 27 -3.97 22.01 -5.96
CA LEU A 27 -5.43 22.08 -5.90
C LEU A 27 -6.14 21.75 -7.24
N PRO A 28 -5.70 22.26 -8.41
CA PRO A 28 -6.35 21.94 -9.68
C PRO A 28 -6.33 20.45 -10.03
N GLU A 29 -5.25 19.76 -9.70
CA GLU A 29 -5.15 18.31 -9.90
C GLU A 29 -6.12 17.55 -9.00
N LEU A 30 -6.16 17.92 -7.71
CA LEU A 30 -7.12 17.33 -6.76
C LEU A 30 -8.56 17.59 -7.14
N ALA A 31 -8.87 18.76 -7.72
CA ALA A 31 -10.19 19.08 -8.26
C ALA A 31 -10.56 18.15 -9.43
N LYS A 32 -9.63 17.89 -10.36
CA LYS A 32 -9.83 16.91 -11.45
C LYS A 32 -10.09 15.50 -10.90
N LEU A 33 -9.37 15.07 -9.85
CA LEU A 33 -9.61 13.79 -9.20
C LEU A 33 -11.00 13.72 -8.56
N LYS A 34 -11.50 14.82 -7.97
CA LYS A 34 -12.87 14.87 -7.44
C LYS A 34 -13.91 14.69 -8.53
N VAL A 35 -13.74 15.33 -9.68
CA VAL A 35 -14.63 15.18 -10.83
C VAL A 35 -14.65 13.72 -11.31
N LYS A 36 -13.48 13.07 -11.46
CA LYS A 36 -13.40 11.64 -11.81
C LYS A 36 -14.13 10.73 -10.79
N GLN A 37 -14.21 11.15 -9.53
CA GLN A 37 -14.94 10.44 -8.47
C GLN A 37 -16.44 10.79 -8.42
N GLY A 38 -16.98 11.56 -9.37
CA GLY A 38 -18.36 12.05 -9.37
C GLY A 38 -18.68 13.08 -8.28
N LYS A 39 -17.64 13.76 -7.74
CA LYS A 39 -17.76 14.77 -6.68
C LYS A 39 -17.54 16.17 -7.23
N LYS A 40 -18.02 17.17 -6.51
CA LYS A 40 -17.86 18.57 -6.89
C LYS A 40 -16.39 19.01 -6.76
N PRO A 41 -15.80 19.68 -7.77
CA PRO A 41 -14.40 20.12 -7.75
C PRO A 41 -14.08 21.08 -6.60
N GLU A 42 -15.05 21.91 -6.15
CA GLU A 42 -14.92 22.87 -5.05
C GLU A 42 -14.67 22.16 -3.70
N THR A 43 -14.94 20.86 -3.62
CA THR A 43 -14.66 20.05 -2.40
C THR A 43 -13.21 19.59 -2.33
N ALA A 44 -12.38 19.90 -3.32
CA ALA A 44 -10.97 19.57 -3.31
C ALA A 44 -10.26 20.32 -2.17
N ARG A 45 -9.38 19.60 -1.48
CA ARG A 45 -8.58 20.16 -0.36
C ARG A 45 -7.16 19.67 -0.48
N ALA A 46 -6.20 20.61 -0.47
CA ALA A 46 -4.79 20.32 -0.36
C ALA A 46 -4.30 20.57 1.06
N SER A 47 -3.35 19.79 1.50
CA SER A 47 -2.73 19.97 2.82
C SER A 47 -1.68 21.08 2.75
N THR A 48 -1.80 22.10 3.58
CA THR A 48 -0.78 23.14 3.77
C THR A 48 0.41 22.68 4.61
N THR A 49 0.34 21.48 5.19
CA THR A 49 1.46 20.86 5.90
C THR A 49 2.32 20.04 4.97
N ASP A 50 1.68 19.29 4.08
CA ASP A 50 2.31 18.45 3.06
C ASP A 50 1.40 18.38 1.83
N ALA A 51 1.76 19.09 0.76
CA ALA A 51 0.95 19.19 -0.45
C ALA A 51 0.80 17.86 -1.19
N GLU A 52 1.74 16.92 -1.02
CA GLU A 52 1.69 15.59 -1.63
C GLU A 52 0.72 14.65 -0.89
N ALA A 53 0.46 14.89 0.40
CA ALA A 53 -0.50 14.10 1.16
C ALA A 53 -1.94 14.42 0.74
N THR A 54 -2.69 13.40 0.35
CA THR A 54 -4.08 13.53 -0.08
C THR A 54 -5.04 13.21 1.06
N VAL A 55 -6.17 13.91 1.12
CA VAL A 55 -7.20 13.65 2.13
C VAL A 55 -7.86 12.30 1.89
N MET A 56 -7.63 11.36 2.80
CA MET A 56 -8.13 9.98 2.75
C MET A 56 -9.03 9.69 3.94
N LYS A 57 -9.94 8.72 3.78
CA LYS A 57 -10.72 8.16 4.89
C LYS A 57 -9.81 7.27 5.73
N MET A 58 -9.83 7.50 7.03
CA MET A 58 -9.04 6.72 8.00
C MET A 58 -9.89 5.61 8.62
N ALA A 59 -9.25 4.63 9.26
CA ALA A 59 -9.92 3.51 9.92
C ALA A 59 -10.89 3.95 11.04
N ASP A 60 -10.65 5.11 11.67
CA ASP A 60 -11.52 5.73 12.68
C ASP A 60 -12.73 6.49 12.07
N GLY A 61 -12.92 6.41 10.76
CA GLY A 61 -13.99 7.11 10.03
C GLY A 61 -13.69 8.58 9.71
N GLY A 62 -12.64 9.17 10.28
CA GLY A 62 -12.22 10.54 10.00
C GLY A 62 -11.56 10.69 8.63
N PHE A 63 -11.39 11.95 8.18
CA PHE A 63 -10.70 12.29 6.94
C PHE A 63 -9.52 13.20 7.25
N ARG A 64 -8.32 12.81 6.81
CA ARG A 64 -7.09 13.60 7.00
C ARG A 64 -6.11 13.39 5.87
N PRO A 65 -5.18 14.36 5.66
CA PRO A 65 -4.06 14.19 4.74
C PRO A 65 -3.23 12.97 5.17
N ALA A 66 -3.03 12.04 4.23
CA ALA A 66 -2.31 10.80 4.47
C ALA A 66 -1.63 10.31 3.18
N PHE A 67 -0.77 9.33 3.33
CA PHE A 67 -0.23 8.49 2.28
C PHE A 67 -0.79 7.08 2.46
N ASN A 68 -1.02 6.39 1.36
CA ASN A 68 -1.37 4.99 1.36
C ASN A 68 -0.06 4.18 1.24
N ALA A 69 0.26 3.41 2.27
CA ALA A 69 1.44 2.54 2.30
C ALA A 69 1.09 1.17 1.73
N GLN A 70 1.75 0.80 0.65
CA GLN A 70 1.59 -0.48 -0.02
C GLN A 70 2.77 -1.39 0.34
N TYR A 71 2.47 -2.61 0.74
CA TYR A 71 3.47 -3.66 0.99
C TYR A 71 3.09 -4.92 0.22
N ALA A 72 4.04 -5.46 -0.54
CA ALA A 72 3.97 -6.83 -1.03
C ALA A 72 4.78 -7.73 -0.10
N THR A 73 4.19 -8.81 0.35
CA THR A 73 4.75 -9.70 1.37
C THR A 73 4.66 -11.13 0.87
N ASP A 74 5.77 -11.85 0.92
CA ASP A 74 5.79 -13.27 0.64
C ASP A 74 4.96 -14.04 1.69
N THR A 75 4.11 -14.95 1.24
CA THR A 75 3.13 -15.63 2.11
C THR A 75 3.80 -16.61 3.08
N GLU A 76 4.85 -17.29 2.66
CA GLU A 76 5.56 -18.29 3.45
C GLU A 76 6.51 -17.65 4.47
N SER A 77 7.43 -16.82 4.01
CA SER A 77 8.46 -16.21 4.86
C SER A 77 8.00 -14.95 5.60
N GLN A 78 6.93 -14.32 5.13
CA GLN A 78 6.46 -12.99 5.55
C GLN A 78 7.50 -11.87 5.33
N VAL A 79 8.44 -12.08 4.42
CA VAL A 79 9.41 -11.07 4.00
C VAL A 79 8.73 -10.04 3.11
N ILE A 80 8.98 -8.75 3.37
CA ILE A 80 8.45 -7.67 2.53
C ILE A 80 9.33 -7.55 1.29
N VAL A 81 8.77 -7.84 0.12
CA VAL A 81 9.42 -7.82 -1.20
C VAL A 81 9.09 -6.58 -2.02
N GLY A 82 7.95 -5.94 -1.75
CA GLY A 82 7.53 -4.70 -2.40
C GLY A 82 7.13 -3.61 -1.41
N VAL A 83 7.46 -2.35 -1.70
CA VAL A 83 7.14 -1.19 -0.86
C VAL A 83 6.87 0.01 -1.72
N GLU A 84 5.70 0.65 -1.54
CA GLU A 84 5.42 1.93 -2.19
C GLU A 84 4.62 2.87 -1.28
N ALA A 85 4.81 4.17 -1.48
CA ALA A 85 4.05 5.25 -0.84
C ALA A 85 3.18 5.93 -1.89
N VAL A 86 1.88 5.74 -1.83
CA VAL A 86 0.95 6.27 -2.83
C VAL A 86 0.16 7.44 -2.25
N THR A 87 -0.10 8.44 -3.08
CA THR A 87 -0.90 9.62 -2.70
C THR A 87 -2.39 9.46 -3.02
N LEU A 88 -2.80 8.32 -3.55
CA LEU A 88 -4.19 7.99 -3.82
C LEU A 88 -4.76 7.15 -2.68
N GLY A 89 -5.98 7.46 -2.26
CA GLY A 89 -6.68 6.71 -1.21
C GLY A 89 -7.39 5.44 -1.71
N SER A 90 -7.18 5.05 -2.97
CA SER A 90 -7.69 3.83 -3.58
C SER A 90 -6.50 2.96 -3.97
N ASP A 91 -6.63 1.66 -3.75
CA ASP A 91 -5.65 0.65 -4.17
C ASP A 91 -5.82 0.26 -5.64
N MET A 92 -6.91 0.70 -6.25
CA MET A 92 -7.20 0.50 -7.66
C MET A 92 -6.09 1.12 -8.53
N GLY A 93 -5.50 0.33 -9.41
CA GLY A 93 -4.37 0.74 -10.23
C GLY A 93 -2.99 0.51 -9.58
N GLN A 94 -2.91 -0.07 -8.37
CA GLN A 94 -1.64 -0.36 -7.70
C GLN A 94 -1.16 -1.81 -7.88
N LEU A 95 -1.97 -2.67 -8.48
CA LEU A 95 -1.63 -4.08 -8.68
C LEU A 95 -0.42 -4.24 -9.60
N VAL A 96 -0.51 -3.78 -10.84
CA VAL A 96 0.55 -3.94 -11.86
C VAL A 96 1.86 -3.29 -11.43
N PRO A 97 1.90 -2.01 -10.99
CA PRO A 97 3.15 -1.41 -10.53
C PRO A 97 3.85 -2.19 -9.41
N MET A 98 3.08 -2.83 -8.52
CA MET A 98 3.65 -3.62 -7.44
C MET A 98 4.15 -4.99 -7.92
N VAL A 99 3.44 -5.64 -8.86
CA VAL A 99 3.88 -6.89 -9.50
C VAL A 99 5.20 -6.67 -10.23
N GLU A 100 5.30 -5.62 -11.04
CA GLU A 100 6.53 -5.23 -11.74
C GLU A 100 7.68 -4.95 -10.76
N GLN A 101 7.42 -4.16 -9.70
CA GLN A 101 8.42 -3.85 -8.68
C GLN A 101 8.98 -5.10 -8.02
N VAL A 102 8.13 -6.09 -7.72
CA VAL A 102 8.56 -7.37 -7.14
C VAL A 102 9.34 -8.20 -8.15
N GLY A 103 8.89 -8.26 -9.40
CA GLY A 103 9.61 -8.92 -10.50
C GLY A 103 11.02 -8.36 -10.67
N GLU A 104 11.16 -7.03 -10.70
CA GLU A 104 12.47 -6.35 -10.80
C GLU A 104 13.38 -6.65 -9.59
N ARG A 105 12.84 -6.63 -8.37
CA ARG A 105 13.63 -6.83 -7.15
C ARG A 105 14.04 -8.27 -6.91
N CYS A 106 13.15 -9.21 -7.20
CA CYS A 106 13.36 -10.63 -6.93
C CYS A 106 13.92 -11.39 -8.15
N GLY A 107 14.01 -10.73 -9.31
CA GLY A 107 14.46 -11.35 -10.57
C GLY A 107 13.44 -12.30 -11.20
N GLN A 108 12.25 -12.42 -10.60
CA GLN A 108 11.14 -13.24 -11.09
C GLN A 108 9.82 -12.72 -10.52
N HIS A 109 8.74 -12.91 -11.28
CA HIS A 109 7.39 -12.65 -10.79
C HIS A 109 6.90 -13.83 -9.92
N PRO A 110 6.12 -13.59 -8.86
CA PRO A 110 5.48 -14.65 -8.10
C PRO A 110 4.43 -15.35 -8.98
N ALA A 111 4.28 -16.68 -8.82
CA ALA A 111 3.27 -17.44 -9.55
C ALA A 111 1.84 -16.99 -9.18
N GLU A 112 1.63 -16.60 -7.94
CA GLU A 112 0.33 -16.24 -7.37
C GLU A 112 0.40 -14.89 -6.65
N TRP A 113 -0.67 -14.09 -6.75
CA TRP A 113 -0.75 -12.76 -6.17
C TRP A 113 -2.09 -12.56 -5.47
N LEU A 114 -2.07 -12.40 -4.15
CA LEU A 114 -3.26 -12.27 -3.32
C LEU A 114 -3.49 -10.79 -2.95
N VAL A 115 -4.62 -10.21 -3.36
CA VAL A 115 -4.97 -8.82 -3.06
C VAL A 115 -6.37 -8.69 -2.48
N ASP A 116 -6.65 -7.56 -1.82
CA ASP A 116 -8.02 -7.31 -1.34
C ASP A 116 -8.96 -6.82 -2.45
N GLY A 117 -10.25 -6.69 -2.11
CA GLY A 117 -11.29 -6.28 -3.05
C GLY A 117 -11.17 -4.82 -3.55
N GLY A 118 -10.21 -4.06 -3.07
CA GLY A 118 -9.93 -2.69 -3.51
C GLY A 118 -9.00 -2.61 -4.72
N TYR A 119 -8.29 -3.69 -5.05
CA TYR A 119 -7.30 -3.72 -6.14
C TYR A 119 -7.86 -4.06 -7.51
N PRO A 120 -8.80 -5.03 -7.69
CA PRO A 120 -9.12 -5.55 -9.01
C PRO A 120 -9.89 -4.54 -9.85
N ALA A 121 -9.18 -3.83 -10.71
CA ALA A 121 -9.74 -3.22 -11.92
C ALA A 121 -9.50 -4.19 -13.09
N HIS A 122 -10.45 -4.33 -14.02
CA HIS A 122 -10.33 -5.29 -15.13
C HIS A 122 -9.04 -5.10 -15.93
N GLU A 123 -8.71 -3.86 -16.28
CA GLU A 123 -7.47 -3.52 -16.97
C GLU A 123 -6.21 -3.97 -16.20
N GLN A 124 -6.21 -3.85 -14.88
CA GLN A 124 -5.10 -4.29 -14.03
C GLN A 124 -5.01 -5.82 -13.95
N LEU A 125 -6.16 -6.52 -13.99
CA LEU A 125 -6.19 -7.98 -14.05
C LEU A 125 -5.64 -8.49 -15.37
N ASP A 126 -5.99 -7.83 -16.49
CA ASP A 126 -5.50 -8.18 -17.82
C ASP A 126 -3.98 -8.06 -17.91
N GLN A 127 -3.44 -6.92 -17.48
CA GLN A 127 -2.01 -6.67 -17.50
C GLN A 127 -1.24 -7.60 -16.53
N ALA A 128 -1.77 -7.82 -15.32
CA ALA A 128 -1.13 -8.68 -14.34
C ALA A 128 -1.12 -10.15 -14.77
N ALA A 129 -2.10 -10.59 -15.56
CA ALA A 129 -2.21 -11.98 -16.06
C ALA A 129 -1.05 -12.40 -16.96
N GLU A 130 -0.29 -11.44 -17.52
CA GLU A 130 0.94 -11.72 -18.27
C GLU A 130 2.07 -12.23 -17.36
N HIS A 131 2.00 -11.97 -16.06
CA HIS A 131 3.08 -12.20 -15.10
C HIS A 131 2.71 -13.12 -13.95
N THR A 132 1.44 -13.11 -13.51
CA THR A 132 1.02 -13.80 -12.28
C THR A 132 -0.45 -14.17 -12.30
N VAL A 133 -0.83 -15.13 -11.47
CA VAL A 133 -2.23 -15.51 -11.24
C VAL A 133 -2.78 -14.69 -10.08
N VAL A 134 -3.77 -13.82 -10.33
CA VAL A 134 -4.34 -12.94 -9.31
C VAL A 134 -5.51 -13.60 -8.58
N TYR A 135 -5.48 -13.55 -7.25
CA TYR A 135 -6.55 -13.94 -6.34
C TYR A 135 -7.07 -12.69 -5.63
N ALA A 136 -8.30 -12.33 -5.90
CA ALA A 136 -8.99 -11.18 -5.31
C ALA A 136 -10.48 -11.46 -5.20
N PRO A 137 -11.18 -10.94 -4.17
CA PRO A 137 -12.61 -11.14 -4.05
C PRO A 137 -13.38 -10.59 -5.25
N VAL A 138 -14.28 -11.40 -5.78
CA VAL A 138 -15.20 -10.94 -6.83
C VAL A 138 -16.29 -10.08 -6.18
N PRO A 139 -16.57 -8.86 -6.70
CA PRO A 139 -17.60 -8.00 -6.17
C PRO A 139 -18.98 -8.69 -6.18
N LYS A 140 -19.71 -8.55 -5.08
CA LYS A 140 -21.06 -9.09 -4.99
C LYS A 140 -21.97 -8.43 -6.04
N PRO A 141 -22.75 -9.21 -6.79
CA PRO A 141 -23.67 -8.65 -7.75
C PRO A 141 -24.79 -7.88 -7.05
N LYS A 142 -25.34 -6.87 -7.72
CA LYS A 142 -26.50 -6.12 -7.21
C LYS A 142 -27.75 -7.00 -7.15
N ASN A 143 -27.85 -7.97 -8.06
CA ASN A 143 -28.95 -8.91 -8.11
C ASN A 143 -28.53 -10.26 -7.51
N ALA A 144 -29.24 -10.72 -6.50
CA ALA A 144 -28.93 -11.94 -5.76
C ALA A 144 -29.03 -13.23 -6.61
N THR A 145 -29.71 -13.19 -7.75
CA THR A 145 -29.85 -14.34 -8.66
C THR A 145 -28.67 -14.52 -9.63
N THR A 146 -27.78 -13.53 -9.70
CA THR A 146 -26.62 -13.58 -10.62
C THR A 146 -25.44 -14.23 -9.92
N ASP A 147 -24.90 -15.30 -10.49
CA ASP A 147 -23.66 -15.89 -10.01
C ASP A 147 -22.49 -14.94 -10.33
N PRO A 148 -21.75 -14.45 -9.32
CA PRO A 148 -20.62 -13.53 -9.53
C PRO A 148 -19.41 -14.20 -10.18
N TYR A 149 -19.33 -15.51 -10.12
CA TYR A 149 -18.16 -16.29 -10.55
C TYR A 149 -18.23 -16.73 -12.02
N LEU A 150 -19.36 -16.56 -12.67
CA LEU A 150 -19.44 -16.77 -14.12
C LEU A 150 -18.85 -15.59 -14.88
N ALA A 151 -18.14 -15.91 -15.98
CA ALA A 151 -17.70 -14.91 -16.94
C ALA A 151 -18.92 -14.14 -17.48
N LYS A 152 -18.76 -12.84 -17.69
CA LYS A 152 -19.83 -11.96 -18.18
C LYS A 152 -19.54 -11.51 -19.60
N ASP A 153 -20.61 -11.15 -20.31
CA ASP A 153 -20.46 -10.49 -21.60
C ASP A 153 -19.60 -9.23 -21.47
N GLY A 154 -18.53 -9.18 -22.25
CA GLY A 154 -17.57 -8.07 -22.21
C GLY A 154 -16.40 -8.25 -21.22
N ASP A 155 -16.35 -9.32 -20.41
CA ASP A 155 -15.15 -9.67 -19.69
C ASP A 155 -14.05 -10.13 -20.67
N SER A 156 -12.80 -9.75 -20.41
CA SER A 156 -11.65 -10.32 -21.11
C SER A 156 -11.41 -11.77 -20.68
N PRO A 157 -10.61 -12.55 -21.41
CA PRO A 157 -10.25 -13.90 -21.00
C PRO A 157 -9.64 -13.97 -19.59
N ALA A 158 -8.78 -13.01 -19.23
CA ALA A 158 -8.15 -12.97 -17.91
C ALA A 158 -9.16 -12.65 -16.79
N VAL A 159 -10.09 -11.73 -17.02
CA VAL A 159 -11.16 -11.39 -16.08
C VAL A 159 -12.14 -12.55 -15.91
N GLY A 160 -12.52 -13.22 -17.01
CA GLY A 160 -13.36 -14.43 -16.98
C GLY A 160 -12.70 -15.55 -16.14
N ALA A 161 -11.44 -15.87 -16.45
CA ALA A 161 -10.66 -16.86 -15.72
C ALA A 161 -10.48 -16.52 -14.23
N TRP A 162 -10.30 -15.23 -13.88
CA TRP A 162 -10.27 -14.77 -12.48
C TRP A 162 -11.59 -15.04 -11.76
N ARG A 163 -12.75 -14.74 -12.38
CA ARG A 163 -14.05 -15.01 -11.78
C ARG A 163 -14.26 -16.48 -11.49
N GLU A 164 -14.05 -17.32 -12.53
CA GLU A 164 -14.23 -18.77 -12.42
C GLU A 164 -13.32 -19.36 -11.34
N ARG A 165 -12.04 -18.99 -11.34
CA ARG A 165 -11.07 -19.41 -10.31
C ARG A 165 -11.55 -19.07 -8.90
N MET A 166 -11.98 -17.82 -8.66
CA MET A 166 -12.44 -17.39 -7.34
C MET A 166 -13.76 -18.06 -6.88
N GLY A 167 -14.44 -18.75 -7.78
CA GLY A 167 -15.61 -19.61 -7.46
C GLY A 167 -15.20 -20.94 -6.84
N THR A 168 -13.96 -21.42 -7.05
CA THR A 168 -13.50 -22.72 -6.56
C THR A 168 -13.17 -22.71 -5.06
N ASP A 169 -13.25 -23.86 -4.42
CA ASP A 169 -12.93 -23.97 -2.99
C ASP A 169 -11.42 -23.91 -2.74
N GLU A 170 -10.61 -24.39 -3.69
CA GLU A 170 -9.14 -24.30 -3.68
C GLU A 170 -8.69 -22.83 -3.65
N ALA A 171 -9.25 -21.99 -4.51
CA ALA A 171 -8.91 -20.56 -4.53
C ALA A 171 -9.37 -19.82 -3.27
N LYS A 172 -10.51 -20.20 -2.70
CA LYS A 172 -10.99 -19.62 -1.44
C LYS A 172 -10.11 -20.01 -0.26
N GLU A 173 -9.59 -21.25 -0.25
CA GLU A 173 -8.67 -21.71 0.79
C GLU A 173 -7.33 -20.98 0.69
N LEU A 174 -6.72 -20.92 -0.51
CA LEU A 174 -5.49 -20.19 -0.76
C LEU A 174 -5.63 -18.70 -0.38
N TYR A 175 -6.75 -18.09 -0.71
CA TYR A 175 -7.00 -16.68 -0.42
C TYR A 175 -7.02 -16.36 1.09
N LYS A 176 -7.26 -17.33 1.97
CA LYS A 176 -7.20 -17.11 3.43
C LYS A 176 -5.80 -16.75 3.92
N GLU A 177 -4.74 -17.20 3.22
CA GLU A 177 -3.35 -16.86 3.56
C GLU A 177 -3.08 -15.36 3.54
N ARG A 178 -3.84 -14.58 2.74
CA ARG A 178 -3.72 -13.13 2.69
C ARG A 178 -3.88 -12.47 4.07
N ALA A 179 -4.84 -12.92 4.86
CA ALA A 179 -5.09 -12.34 6.18
C ALA A 179 -3.91 -12.58 7.12
N ALA A 180 -3.33 -13.77 7.10
CA ALA A 180 -2.18 -14.13 7.94
C ALA A 180 -0.90 -13.35 7.57
N THR A 181 -0.76 -12.93 6.31
CA THR A 181 0.44 -12.26 5.80
C THR A 181 0.32 -10.75 5.72
N ALA A 182 -0.49 -10.24 4.80
CA ALA A 182 -0.61 -8.80 4.54
C ALA A 182 -1.17 -8.02 5.75
N GLU A 183 -2.16 -8.58 6.45
CA GLU A 183 -2.74 -7.92 7.62
C GLU A 183 -1.76 -7.92 8.80
N CYS A 184 -0.97 -8.98 8.97
CA CYS A 184 0.07 -9.06 10.01
C CYS A 184 1.14 -7.98 9.80
N VAL A 185 1.70 -7.84 8.60
CA VAL A 185 2.71 -6.82 8.29
C VAL A 185 2.17 -5.42 8.51
N ASN A 186 0.95 -5.14 8.08
CA ASN A 186 0.29 -3.85 8.29
C ASN A 186 0.02 -3.56 9.78
N ALA A 187 -0.39 -4.55 10.56
CA ALA A 187 -0.59 -4.43 12.01
C ALA A 187 0.72 -4.13 12.74
N LEU A 188 1.79 -4.85 12.41
CA LEU A 188 3.13 -4.62 12.96
C LEU A 188 3.67 -3.22 12.59
N ALA A 189 3.44 -2.75 11.36
CA ALA A 189 3.83 -1.40 10.95
C ALA A 189 3.13 -0.33 11.81
N ARG A 190 1.83 -0.49 12.06
CA ARG A 190 1.05 0.40 12.92
C ARG A 190 1.51 0.36 14.37
N GLN A 191 1.75 -0.82 14.93
CA GLN A 191 2.25 -1.01 16.29
C GLN A 191 3.61 -0.34 16.49
N ARG A 192 4.48 -0.37 15.46
CA ARG A 192 5.80 0.28 15.48
C ARG A 192 5.77 1.77 15.14
N GLY A 193 4.59 2.40 15.16
CA GLY A 193 4.43 3.85 15.09
C GLY A 193 4.26 4.42 13.68
N LEU A 194 4.13 3.61 12.63
CA LEU A 194 3.92 4.09 11.25
C LEU A 194 2.51 4.64 10.98
N LEU A 195 1.64 4.69 12.00
CA LEU A 195 0.37 5.44 11.93
C LEU A 195 0.56 6.94 11.73
N ARG A 196 1.69 7.50 12.17
CA ARG A 196 2.01 8.92 12.09
C ARG A 196 3.41 9.14 11.56
N LEU A 197 3.48 9.47 10.29
CA LEU A 197 4.75 9.81 9.66
C LEU A 197 5.22 11.19 10.13
N ARG A 198 6.48 11.29 10.55
CA ARG A 198 7.12 12.54 11.00
C ARG A 198 7.90 13.25 9.88
N VAL A 199 7.82 12.72 8.67
CA VAL A 199 8.43 13.26 7.46
C VAL A 199 7.36 13.76 6.50
N ARG A 200 7.75 14.55 5.49
CA ARG A 200 6.87 15.12 4.47
C ARG A 200 7.40 14.81 3.08
N GLY A 201 6.48 14.67 2.14
CA GLY A 201 6.75 14.34 0.75
C GLY A 201 6.94 12.85 0.52
N THR A 202 6.49 12.37 -0.63
CA THR A 202 6.43 10.97 -1.03
C THR A 202 7.78 10.27 -0.91
N VAL A 203 8.86 10.93 -1.34
CA VAL A 203 10.22 10.37 -1.30
C VAL A 203 10.66 10.04 0.13
N LYS A 204 10.44 10.95 1.07
CA LYS A 204 10.83 10.71 2.48
C LYS A 204 9.90 9.70 3.15
N VAL A 205 8.62 9.73 2.82
CA VAL A 205 7.64 8.74 3.30
C VAL A 205 8.05 7.36 2.81
N ARG A 206 8.31 7.18 1.51
CA ARG A 206 8.81 5.93 0.95
C ARG A 206 10.10 5.46 1.63
N GLY A 207 11.04 6.38 1.90
CA GLY A 207 12.26 6.09 2.65
C GLY A 207 11.98 5.51 4.03
N VAL A 208 11.01 6.06 4.78
CA VAL A 208 10.59 5.53 6.10
C VAL A 208 9.98 4.14 5.96
N LEU A 209 9.13 3.90 4.94
CA LEU A 209 8.53 2.59 4.69
C LEU A 209 9.60 1.54 4.31
N LEU A 210 10.59 1.92 3.51
CA LEU A 210 11.73 1.06 3.16
C LEU A 210 12.60 0.71 4.38
N MET A 211 12.86 1.68 5.27
CA MET A 211 13.58 1.42 6.53
C MET A 211 12.81 0.46 7.44
N TYR A 212 11.48 0.59 7.49
CA TYR A 212 10.65 -0.37 8.20
C TYR A 212 10.74 -1.77 7.57
N ALA A 213 10.61 -1.87 6.25
CA ALA A 213 10.72 -3.15 5.54
C ALA A 213 12.08 -3.80 5.78
N LEU A 214 13.18 -3.03 5.73
CA LEU A 214 14.53 -3.52 6.05
C LEU A 214 14.59 -4.10 7.47
N ALA A 215 14.12 -3.34 8.46
CA ALA A 215 14.12 -3.81 9.86
C ALA A 215 13.24 -5.04 10.05
N HIS A 216 12.06 -5.07 9.42
CA HIS A 216 11.17 -6.22 9.44
C HIS A 216 11.84 -7.46 8.82
N ASN A 217 12.43 -7.31 7.63
CA ASN A 217 13.09 -8.40 6.92
C ASN A 217 14.30 -8.94 7.67
N LEU A 218 15.11 -8.08 8.31
CA LEU A 218 16.19 -8.53 9.19
C LEU A 218 15.65 -9.38 10.34
N MET A 219 14.56 -8.97 10.98
CA MET A 219 13.94 -9.77 12.06
C MET A 219 13.43 -11.12 11.55
N ARG A 220 12.84 -11.15 10.33
CA ARG A 220 12.42 -12.41 9.70
C ARG A 220 13.61 -13.30 9.38
N THR A 221 14.70 -12.73 8.84
CA THR A 221 15.92 -13.47 8.56
C THR A 221 16.51 -14.08 9.83
N PHE A 222 16.56 -13.34 10.95
CA PHE A 222 16.97 -13.90 12.25
C PHE A 222 16.11 -15.08 12.70
N ALA A 223 14.81 -15.02 12.42
CA ALA A 223 13.89 -16.08 12.84
C ALA A 223 13.93 -17.32 11.93
N LEU A 224 14.12 -17.13 10.62
CA LEU A 224 13.99 -18.19 9.61
C LEU A 224 15.35 -18.77 9.18
N ALA A 225 16.38 -17.95 9.09
CA ALA A 225 17.68 -18.32 8.53
C ALA A 225 18.82 -17.55 9.25
N PRO A 226 19.00 -17.75 10.57
CA PRO A 226 20.01 -17.02 11.35
C PRO A 226 21.44 -17.24 10.84
N GLU A 227 21.69 -18.33 10.15
CA GLU A 227 23.00 -18.64 9.53
C GLU A 227 23.40 -17.65 8.43
N LEU A 228 22.43 -17.00 7.75
CA LEU A 228 22.70 -16.00 6.71
C LEU A 228 23.26 -14.70 7.26
N LEU A 229 23.07 -14.43 8.54
CA LEU A 229 23.54 -13.21 9.22
C LEU A 229 24.92 -13.36 9.86
N GLY A 230 25.60 -14.49 9.61
CA GLY A 230 26.94 -14.79 10.10
C GLY A 230 26.93 -15.41 11.51
N ARG A 231 27.65 -16.47 11.68
CA ARG A 231 27.89 -17.11 12.99
C ARG A 231 28.77 -16.21 13.86
N GLY A 232 28.17 -15.35 14.65
CA GLY A 232 28.94 -14.51 15.58
C GLY A 232 28.14 -13.96 16.74
N VAL A 233 26.85 -14.03 16.71
CA VAL A 233 26.00 -13.61 17.81
C VAL A 233 25.23 -14.82 18.32
N GLY A 234 25.80 -15.49 19.33
CA GLY A 234 25.05 -16.44 20.14
C GLY A 234 23.78 -15.72 20.60
N VAL A 235 22.62 -16.17 20.15
CA VAL A 235 21.34 -15.67 20.65
C VAL A 235 21.34 -15.88 22.15
N PRO A 236 21.23 -14.83 23.00
CA PRO A 236 21.07 -15.05 24.43
C PRO A 236 19.82 -15.91 24.62
N SER A 237 19.97 -17.08 25.18
CA SER A 237 18.88 -17.93 25.62
C SER A 237 18.08 -17.15 26.67
N GLY A 238 17.04 -16.42 26.26
CA GLY A 238 16.22 -15.66 27.21
C GLY A 238 15.42 -14.49 26.67
N ILE A 239 15.36 -14.24 25.38
CA ILE A 239 14.39 -13.25 24.85
C ILE A 239 13.10 -13.99 24.48
N ALA A 240 12.18 -14.07 25.46
CA ALA A 240 10.79 -14.40 25.19
C ALA A 240 10.17 -13.27 24.38
N MET A 241 9.86 -13.53 23.12
CA MET A 241 9.03 -12.61 22.33
C MET A 241 7.61 -12.73 22.89
N ALA A 242 7.15 -11.67 23.57
CA ALA A 242 5.75 -11.57 23.94
C ALA A 242 4.90 -11.47 22.67
N THR A 243 4.02 -12.44 22.51
CA THR A 243 2.95 -12.51 21.50
C THR A 243 1.92 -11.41 21.69
#